data_2c7958a0b7d81ca0f9f5236f38c71cb4
#
_entry.id   2c7958a0b7d81ca0f9f5236f38c71cb4
#
_cell.length_a   1.000
_cell.length_b   1.000
_cell.length_c   1.000
_cell.angle_alpha   90.00
_cell.angle_beta   90.00
_cell.angle_gamma   90.00
#
_symmetry.space_group_name_H-M   'P 1'
#
loop_
_entity.id
_entity.type
_entity.pdbx_description
1 polymer ?
#
loop_
_entity_poly.entity_id
_entity_poly.type
_entity_poly.pdbx_seq_one_letter_code
_entity_poly.pdbx_strand_id
1 'polypeptide(L)'
;MIEQAGKIALFHTGQTGIGAGMRGGGGVRLKYSNPMAVDDVAADFPDLDIILAHPSFPWQEEALAVATHKPNVYIDLSGWSPKYFPDILIRYVNTLLRDKMLFGSDFPLLTPDRWLADFERLAIRDEVRPLVLKENAARLFKLGAAT
;
A
#
# COMPACT_ATOMS: atom_id res chain seq x y z
N MET A 1 -13.83 -15.01 9.32
CA MET A 1 -12.97 -15.00 10.53
C MET A 1 -12.24 -13.68 10.75
N ILE A 2 -11.42 -13.15 9.80
CA ILE A 2 -10.68 -11.88 9.99
C ILE A 2 -11.66 -10.71 10.15
N GLU A 3 -12.60 -10.57 9.24
CA GLU A 3 -13.67 -9.55 9.28
C GLU A 3 -14.48 -9.63 10.59
N GLN A 4 -14.96 -10.83 10.97
CA GLN A 4 -15.70 -11.04 12.21
C GLN A 4 -14.90 -10.69 13.47
N ALA A 5 -13.58 -10.78 13.40
CA ALA A 5 -12.68 -10.38 14.48
C ALA A 5 -12.38 -8.87 14.49
N GLY A 6 -12.94 -8.11 13.54
CA GLY A 6 -12.65 -6.68 13.39
C GLY A 6 -11.17 -6.38 13.11
N LYS A 7 -10.49 -7.28 12.41
CA LYS A 7 -9.07 -7.15 12.06
C LYS A 7 -8.91 -6.71 10.61
N ILE A 8 -7.79 -6.07 10.35
CA ILE A 8 -7.38 -5.64 9.01
C ILE A 8 -6.63 -6.79 8.34
N ALA A 9 -6.89 -7.02 7.05
CA ALA A 9 -6.12 -7.95 6.23
C ALA A 9 -5.04 -7.19 5.44
N LEU A 10 -3.80 -7.67 5.51
CA LEU A 10 -2.70 -7.11 4.72
C LEU A 10 -2.24 -8.17 3.72
N PHE A 11 -2.23 -7.81 2.43
CA PHE A 11 -1.78 -8.67 1.34
C PHE A 11 -0.56 -8.06 0.68
N HIS A 12 0.51 -8.87 0.54
CA HIS A 12 1.63 -8.51 -0.33
C HIS A 12 1.13 -8.42 -1.78
N THR A 13 1.39 -7.30 -2.45
CA THR A 13 1.06 -7.10 -3.86
C THR A 13 2.26 -6.59 -4.64
N GLY A 14 2.33 -6.98 -5.92
CA GLY A 14 3.45 -6.64 -6.77
C GLY A 14 4.57 -7.69 -6.78
N GLN A 15 5.66 -7.34 -7.44
CA GLN A 15 6.85 -8.18 -7.54
C GLN A 15 7.52 -8.30 -6.17
N THR A 16 7.98 -9.50 -5.85
CA THR A 16 8.80 -9.76 -4.65
C THR A 16 10.26 -10.02 -5.02
N GLY A 17 11.17 -9.64 -4.12
CA GLY A 17 12.57 -10.05 -4.19
C GLY A 17 12.81 -11.51 -3.77
N ILE A 18 11.83 -12.14 -3.12
CA ILE A 18 11.95 -13.55 -2.70
C ILE A 18 12.01 -14.44 -3.93
N GLY A 19 13.04 -15.29 -4.01
CA GLY A 19 13.26 -16.18 -5.14
C GLY A 19 13.83 -15.52 -6.40
N ALA A 20 14.03 -14.20 -6.42
CA ALA A 20 14.63 -13.51 -7.56
C ALA A 20 16.02 -14.04 -7.88
N GLY A 21 16.27 -14.33 -9.18
CA GLY A 21 17.53 -14.93 -9.63
C GLY A 21 17.69 -16.44 -9.36
N MET A 22 16.81 -17.05 -8.58
CA MET A 22 16.83 -18.49 -8.34
C MET A 22 16.19 -19.26 -9.51
N ARG A 23 16.62 -20.52 -9.69
CA ARG A 23 16.00 -21.41 -10.68
C ARG A 23 14.50 -21.54 -10.42
N GLY A 24 13.68 -21.28 -11.44
CA GLY A 24 12.22 -21.30 -11.31
C GLY A 24 11.68 -20.26 -10.30
N GLY A 25 12.45 -19.19 -10.05
CA GLY A 25 12.04 -18.15 -9.09
C GLY A 25 11.88 -18.67 -7.65
N GLY A 26 12.60 -19.75 -7.28
CA GLY A 26 12.42 -20.40 -5.98
C GLY A 26 11.03 -21.00 -5.77
N GLY A 27 10.25 -21.22 -6.84
CA GLY A 27 8.86 -21.71 -6.78
C GLY A 27 7.81 -20.61 -6.58
N VAL A 28 8.22 -19.35 -6.43
CA VAL A 28 7.29 -18.19 -6.29
C VAL A 28 6.54 -17.94 -7.59
N ARG A 29 5.25 -17.71 -7.48
CA ARG A 29 4.37 -17.41 -8.63
C ARG A 29 3.84 -16.01 -8.51
N LEU A 30 4.45 -15.06 -9.23
CA LEU A 30 4.13 -13.63 -9.18
C LEU A 30 2.65 -13.31 -9.46
N LYS A 31 1.98 -14.11 -10.28
CA LYS A 31 0.56 -13.87 -10.62
C LYS A 31 -0.36 -13.78 -9.40
N TYR A 32 0.01 -14.43 -8.28
CA TYR A 32 -0.80 -14.40 -7.06
C TYR A 32 -0.60 -13.13 -6.24
N SER A 33 0.38 -12.29 -6.59
CA SER A 33 0.57 -10.96 -6.02
C SER A 33 0.05 -9.82 -6.92
N ASN A 34 -0.69 -10.15 -7.98
CA ASN A 34 -1.42 -9.13 -8.73
C ASN A 34 -2.56 -8.58 -7.87
N PRO A 35 -2.67 -7.25 -7.68
CA PRO A 35 -3.70 -6.65 -6.82
C PRO A 35 -5.13 -6.93 -7.28
N MET A 36 -5.36 -7.27 -8.55
CA MET A 36 -6.68 -7.67 -9.04
C MET A 36 -7.24 -8.92 -8.35
N ALA A 37 -6.38 -9.79 -7.81
CA ALA A 37 -6.84 -10.92 -6.99
C ALA A 37 -7.50 -10.49 -5.67
N VAL A 38 -7.23 -9.27 -5.21
CA VAL A 38 -7.81 -8.70 -3.99
C VAL A 38 -9.16 -8.03 -4.28
N ASP A 39 -9.47 -7.71 -5.54
CA ASP A 39 -10.75 -7.12 -5.92
C ASP A 39 -11.93 -8.03 -5.54
N ASP A 40 -11.81 -9.33 -5.81
CA ASP A 40 -12.82 -10.33 -5.42
C ASP A 40 -12.97 -10.41 -3.90
N VAL A 41 -11.86 -10.43 -3.16
CA VAL A 41 -11.90 -10.46 -1.69
C VAL A 41 -12.59 -9.21 -1.12
N ALA A 42 -12.27 -8.03 -1.66
CA ALA A 42 -12.87 -6.78 -1.21
C ALA A 42 -14.36 -6.66 -1.56
N ALA A 43 -14.81 -7.34 -2.62
CA ALA A 43 -16.21 -7.42 -3.00
C ALA A 43 -16.99 -8.38 -2.11
N ASP A 44 -16.40 -9.56 -1.79
CA ASP A 44 -17.04 -10.60 -0.99
C ASP A 44 -17.07 -10.24 0.51
N PHE A 45 -16.13 -9.39 0.97
CA PHE A 45 -16.00 -8.96 2.36
C PHE A 45 -15.99 -7.44 2.48
N PRO A 46 -17.13 -6.76 2.27
CA PRO A 46 -17.19 -5.30 2.20
C PRO A 46 -16.87 -4.58 3.52
N ASP A 47 -17.01 -5.26 4.66
CA ASP A 47 -16.70 -4.74 5.99
C ASP A 47 -15.26 -5.06 6.45
N LEU A 48 -14.49 -5.76 5.62
CA LEU A 48 -13.09 -6.06 5.86
C LEU A 48 -12.20 -4.94 5.34
N ASP A 49 -11.53 -4.22 6.23
CA ASP A 49 -10.48 -3.30 5.80
C ASP A 49 -9.26 -4.09 5.27
N ILE A 50 -8.80 -3.73 4.08
CA ILE A 50 -7.72 -4.42 3.36
C ILE A 50 -6.61 -3.44 3.05
N ILE A 51 -5.36 -3.85 3.30
CA ILE A 51 -4.15 -3.11 2.89
C ILE A 51 -3.43 -3.90 1.81
N LEU A 52 -3.23 -3.27 0.65
CA LEU A 52 -2.30 -3.73 -0.36
C LEU A 52 -0.90 -3.27 0.05
N ALA A 53 -0.04 -4.20 0.45
CA ALA A 53 1.33 -3.87 0.79
C ALA A 53 2.13 -3.64 -0.49
N HIS A 54 2.83 -2.51 -0.51
CA HIS A 54 3.66 -1.97 -1.60
C HIS A 54 2.87 -1.25 -2.72
N PRO A 55 3.55 -0.38 -3.48
CA PRO A 55 2.97 0.26 -4.67
C PRO A 55 2.62 -0.70 -5.81
N SER A 56 2.83 -2.00 -5.62
CA SER A 56 2.42 -3.10 -6.52
C SER A 56 3.13 -3.13 -7.89
N PHE A 57 4.40 -2.71 -7.98
CA PHE A 57 5.15 -2.86 -9.24
C PHE A 57 5.08 -4.32 -9.77
N PRO A 58 4.82 -4.58 -11.07
CA PRO A 58 4.56 -3.62 -12.14
C PRO A 58 3.07 -3.25 -12.31
N TRP A 59 2.19 -3.66 -11.40
CA TRP A 59 0.73 -3.52 -11.46
C TRP A 59 0.21 -2.34 -10.62
N GLN A 60 0.92 -1.19 -10.67
CA GLN A 60 0.52 -0.01 -9.88
C GLN A 60 -0.87 0.50 -10.27
N GLU A 61 -1.18 0.52 -11.56
CA GLU A 61 -2.47 1.01 -12.05
C GLU A 61 -3.63 0.13 -11.61
N GLU A 62 -3.44 -1.19 -11.58
CA GLU A 62 -4.41 -2.14 -11.04
C GLU A 62 -4.66 -1.91 -9.53
N ALA A 63 -3.59 -1.71 -8.75
CA ALA A 63 -3.73 -1.37 -7.34
C ALA A 63 -4.49 -0.06 -7.13
N LEU A 64 -4.17 0.97 -7.92
CA LEU A 64 -4.88 2.26 -7.90
C LEU A 64 -6.34 2.09 -8.29
N ALA A 65 -6.64 1.26 -9.30
CA ALA A 65 -8.01 0.98 -9.74
C ALA A 65 -8.82 0.29 -8.62
N VAL A 66 -8.27 -0.77 -8.01
CA VAL A 66 -8.94 -1.49 -6.92
C VAL A 66 -9.18 -0.56 -5.73
N ALA A 67 -8.15 0.17 -5.26
CA ALA A 67 -8.29 1.08 -4.12
C ALA A 67 -9.25 2.25 -4.40
N THR A 68 -9.36 2.70 -5.65
CA THR A 68 -10.32 3.74 -6.05
C THR A 68 -11.76 3.21 -6.06
N HIS A 69 -11.94 1.98 -6.54
CA HIS A 69 -13.26 1.36 -6.67
C HIS A 69 -13.81 0.82 -5.34
N LYS A 70 -12.96 0.27 -4.48
CA LYS A 70 -13.33 -0.37 -3.21
C LYS A 70 -13.08 0.58 -2.04
N PRO A 71 -14.11 0.99 -1.28
CA PRO A 71 -13.96 1.92 -0.15
C PRO A 71 -13.09 1.34 0.97
N ASN A 72 -13.08 0.03 1.14
CA ASN A 72 -12.38 -0.73 2.18
C ASN A 72 -10.94 -1.14 1.82
N VAL A 73 -10.39 -0.67 0.67
CA VAL A 73 -9.02 -1.01 0.23
C VAL A 73 -8.10 0.19 0.35
N TYR A 74 -6.96 0.00 0.99
CA TYR A 74 -5.88 0.97 1.22
C TYR A 74 -4.60 0.50 0.54
N ILE A 75 -3.64 1.40 0.33
CA ILE A 75 -2.31 1.07 -0.21
C ILE A 75 -1.24 1.52 0.77
N ASP A 76 -0.37 0.61 1.14
CA ASP A 76 0.85 0.88 1.89
C ASP A 76 2.00 1.15 0.91
N LEU A 77 2.70 2.25 1.09
CA LEU A 77 3.76 2.71 0.19
C LEU A 77 5.14 2.13 0.54
N SER A 78 5.19 1.02 1.25
CA SER A 78 6.43 0.35 1.68
C SER A 78 7.14 -0.42 0.56
N GLY A 79 8.31 -1.00 0.86
CA GLY A 79 9.06 -1.89 -0.03
C GLY A 79 9.78 -1.22 -1.20
N TRP A 80 9.47 0.03 -1.51
CA TRP A 80 10.09 0.83 -2.55
C TRP A 80 10.50 2.19 -2.02
N SER A 81 11.70 2.64 -2.43
CA SER A 81 12.09 4.02 -2.16
C SER A 81 11.19 4.97 -2.96
N PRO A 82 10.63 6.02 -2.32
CA PRO A 82 9.73 6.97 -2.97
C PRO A 82 10.28 7.61 -4.25
N LYS A 83 11.59 7.72 -4.39
CA LYS A 83 12.24 8.25 -5.61
C LYS A 83 11.93 7.44 -6.89
N TYR A 84 11.43 6.22 -6.74
CA TYR A 84 11.03 5.36 -7.86
C TYR A 84 9.52 5.32 -8.10
N PHE A 85 8.74 6.11 -7.35
CA PHE A 85 7.31 6.15 -7.54
C PHE A 85 6.98 6.78 -8.90
N PRO A 86 6.14 6.12 -9.72
CA PRO A 86 5.71 6.68 -10.99
C PRO A 86 4.77 7.87 -10.80
N ASP A 87 4.75 8.79 -11.77
CA ASP A 87 3.92 10.00 -11.73
C ASP A 87 2.44 9.71 -11.49
N ILE A 88 1.93 8.61 -12.03
CA ILE A 88 0.54 8.21 -11.82
C ILE A 88 0.25 7.96 -10.34
N LEU A 89 1.15 7.29 -9.61
CA LEU A 89 1.01 7.06 -8.18
C LEU A 89 1.01 8.39 -7.41
N ILE A 90 1.96 9.29 -7.72
CA ILE A 90 2.05 10.62 -7.09
C ILE A 90 0.76 11.43 -7.32
N ARG A 91 0.18 11.35 -8.52
CA ARG A 91 -1.10 11.99 -8.84
C ARG A 91 -2.22 11.46 -7.94
N TYR A 92 -2.34 10.14 -7.80
CA TYR A 92 -3.41 9.54 -6.97
C TYR A 92 -3.21 9.82 -5.48
N VAL A 93 -1.97 9.80 -4.99
CA VAL A 93 -1.64 10.23 -3.62
C VAL A 93 -2.13 11.65 -3.34
N ASN A 94 -1.96 12.56 -4.29
CA ASN A 94 -2.38 13.96 -4.15
C ASN A 94 -3.87 14.20 -4.37
N THR A 95 -4.64 13.22 -4.86
CA THR A 95 -6.02 13.43 -5.29
C THR A 95 -6.97 12.37 -4.76
N LEU A 96 -7.30 11.37 -5.59
CA LEU A 96 -8.37 10.40 -5.34
C LEU A 96 -8.10 9.48 -4.15
N LEU A 97 -6.84 9.17 -3.87
CA LEU A 97 -6.46 8.22 -2.83
C LEU A 97 -5.69 8.86 -1.67
N ARG A 98 -5.72 10.19 -1.54
CA ARG A 98 -5.01 10.91 -0.47
C ARG A 98 -5.36 10.39 0.94
N ASP A 99 -6.59 9.92 1.13
CA ASP A 99 -7.09 9.41 2.41
C ASP A 99 -6.90 7.89 2.59
N LYS A 100 -6.25 7.23 1.63
CA LYS A 100 -6.09 5.77 1.59
C LYS A 100 -4.65 5.31 1.42
N MET A 101 -3.69 6.23 1.26
CA MET A 101 -2.27 5.93 1.19
C MET A 101 -1.66 5.91 2.58
N LEU A 102 -0.86 4.90 2.87
CA LEU A 102 -0.27 4.67 4.18
C LEU A 102 1.26 4.70 4.06
N PHE A 103 1.91 5.26 5.06
CA PHE A 103 3.36 5.16 5.21
C PHE A 103 3.77 3.76 5.65
N GLY A 104 4.80 3.23 5.02
CA GLY A 104 5.55 2.06 5.42
C GLY A 104 6.93 2.09 4.80
N SER A 105 7.93 1.46 5.41
CA SER A 105 9.29 1.39 4.87
C SER A 105 9.69 -0.02 4.42
N ASP A 106 9.05 -1.05 4.98
CA ASP A 106 9.44 -2.46 4.81
C ASP A 106 10.82 -2.74 5.49
N PHE A 107 11.00 -2.16 6.68
CA PHE A 107 12.22 -2.42 7.48
C PHE A 107 12.38 -3.94 7.73
N PRO A 108 13.59 -4.51 7.61
CA PRO A 108 14.89 -3.83 7.49
C PRO A 108 15.39 -3.57 6.06
N LEU A 109 14.61 -3.90 5.02
CA LEU A 109 15.04 -3.74 3.63
C LEU A 109 15.24 -2.26 3.26
N LEU A 110 14.35 -1.40 3.72
CA LEU A 110 14.45 0.05 3.60
C LEU A 110 14.22 0.69 4.97
N THR A 111 15.15 1.51 5.42
CA THR A 111 14.99 2.20 6.71
C THR A 111 13.97 3.33 6.62
N PRO A 112 13.20 3.60 7.70
CA PRO A 112 12.26 4.72 7.71
C PRO A 112 12.89 6.05 7.35
N ASP A 113 14.07 6.35 7.89
CA ASP A 113 14.78 7.63 7.62
C ASP A 113 15.07 7.82 6.14
N ARG A 114 15.53 6.76 5.45
CA ARG A 114 15.79 6.80 4.01
C ARG A 114 14.50 6.99 3.22
N TRP A 115 13.45 6.27 3.59
CA TRP A 115 12.16 6.40 2.93
C TRP A 115 11.62 7.84 3.08
N LEU A 116 11.65 8.39 4.29
CA LEU A 116 11.18 9.76 4.59
C LEU A 116 11.98 10.81 3.81
N ALA A 117 13.32 10.66 3.74
CA ALA A 117 14.17 11.58 3.00
C ALA A 117 13.86 11.59 1.49
N ASP A 118 13.53 10.42 0.92
CA ASP A 118 13.13 10.33 -0.49
C ASP A 118 11.70 10.85 -0.71
N PHE A 119 10.77 10.60 0.22
CA PHE A 119 9.40 11.10 0.18
C PHE A 119 9.33 12.63 0.26
N GLU A 120 10.20 13.25 1.06
CA GLU A 120 10.29 14.71 1.19
C GLU A 120 10.56 15.41 -0.15
N ARG A 121 11.27 14.73 -1.06
CA ARG A 121 11.61 15.26 -2.39
C ARG A 121 10.52 15.12 -3.43
N LEU A 122 9.44 14.39 -3.12
CA LEU A 122 8.33 14.20 -4.05
C LEU A 122 7.43 15.44 -4.09
N ALA A 123 6.78 15.65 -5.23
CA ALA A 123 5.76 16.68 -5.42
C ALA A 123 4.42 16.30 -4.73
N ILE A 124 4.49 15.99 -3.44
CA ILE A 124 3.32 15.75 -2.61
C ILE A 124 2.90 17.07 -1.97
N ARG A 125 1.60 17.37 -2.04
CA ARG A 125 1.02 18.59 -1.44
C ARG A 125 1.21 18.59 0.07
N ASP A 126 1.46 19.75 0.65
CA ASP A 126 1.73 19.89 2.09
C ASP A 126 0.59 19.36 2.96
N GLU A 127 -0.66 19.58 2.55
CA GLU A 127 -1.84 19.08 3.25
C GLU A 127 -2.03 17.55 3.14
N VAL A 128 -1.38 16.89 2.19
CA VAL A 128 -1.47 15.44 1.99
C VAL A 128 -0.37 14.71 2.76
N ARG A 129 0.78 15.33 3.00
CA ARG A 129 1.90 14.70 3.72
C ARG A 129 1.50 14.13 5.08
N PRO A 130 0.82 14.85 5.99
CA PRO A 130 0.42 14.31 7.28
C PRO A 130 -0.60 13.16 7.14
N LEU A 131 -1.46 13.20 6.11
CA LEU A 131 -2.39 12.11 5.85
C LEU A 131 -1.63 10.80 5.58
N VAL A 132 -0.69 10.82 4.64
CA VAL A 132 0.12 9.63 4.28
C VAL A 132 0.97 9.15 5.45
N LEU A 133 1.63 10.09 6.14
CA LEU A 133 2.63 9.74 7.16
C LEU A 133 2.03 9.26 8.48
N LYS A 134 0.79 9.65 8.80
CA LYS A 134 0.22 9.37 10.13
C LYS A 134 -1.31 9.21 10.13
N GLU A 135 -2.03 10.20 9.60
CA GLU A 135 -3.44 10.37 9.92
C GLU A 135 -4.31 9.26 9.33
N ASN A 136 -4.01 8.81 8.12
CA ASN A 136 -4.71 7.69 7.48
C ASN A 136 -4.56 6.40 8.29
N ALA A 137 -3.35 6.09 8.74
CA ALA A 137 -3.10 4.94 9.59
C ALA A 137 -3.80 5.07 10.95
N ALA A 138 -3.72 6.25 11.58
CA ALA A 138 -4.38 6.51 12.85
C ALA A 138 -5.91 6.29 12.75
N ARG A 139 -6.53 6.75 11.66
CA ARG A 139 -7.95 6.54 11.39
C ARG A 139 -8.27 5.06 11.15
N LEU A 140 -7.52 4.39 10.27
CA LEU A 140 -7.74 3.00 9.88
C LEU A 140 -7.57 2.06 11.07
N PHE A 141 -6.52 2.23 11.87
CA PHE A 141 -6.26 1.42 13.05
C PHE A 141 -7.02 1.87 14.31
N LYS A 142 -7.89 2.90 14.17
CA LYS A 142 -8.68 3.46 15.29
C LYS A 142 -7.79 3.83 16.49
N LEU A 143 -6.60 4.32 16.20
CA LEU A 143 -5.69 4.83 17.22
C LEU A 143 -6.29 6.13 17.74
N GLY A 144 -6.89 6.11 18.92
CA GLY A 144 -7.46 7.29 19.56
C GLY A 144 -6.43 8.40 19.61
N ALA A 145 -6.88 9.64 19.49
CA ALA A 145 -6.04 10.76 19.88
C ALA A 145 -5.58 10.47 21.31
N ALA A 146 -4.26 10.34 21.51
CA ALA A 146 -3.71 10.26 22.84
C ALA A 146 -4.21 11.49 23.59
N THR A 147 -5.12 11.26 24.55
CA THR A 147 -5.60 12.27 25.49
C THR A 147 -4.46 12.77 26.34
#